data_3030df0e0c48d8b29efb32eb11f70769
#
_entry.id   3030df0e0c48d8b29efb32eb11f70769
#
_cell.length_a   1.000
_cell.length_b   1.000
_cell.length_c   1.000
_cell.angle_alpha   90.00
_cell.angle_beta   90.00
_cell.angle_gamma   90.00
#
_symmetry.space_group_name_H-M   'P 1'
#
loop_
_entity.id
_entity.type
_entity.pdbx_description
1 polymer ?
#
loop_
_entity_poly.entity_id
_entity_poly.type
_entity_poly.pdbx_seq_one_letter_code
_entity_poly.pdbx_strand_id
1 'polypeptide(L)'
;MGRESTGTLIQAKLPEEGEALLSRFGGQVQTIYLDPPFNTGKQFDMKARIGEKGYRTGSPSLSLPAYDDRWPDRAEYLSMMKQTLLLSRELLKKEGTLFLHIDSRMYAHLRLLMDEVFGENNFLNEIIWSYQTGGRARSYFPRKHDVILFYARSKSYYFNLKAVPVARNESRSNHMRRAVDENGRSYRSIVSGGKEYRYYDDEPAYPGDVWDDISHLQQKDPQRTGYETQKPLKLLERIVSCSSQEGDLICDLFAGSGTSAVAAANLGRRFLCVDQSALAIATAGKRLSQGTAGQTLDYAFEVEAPC
;
A
#
# COMPACT_ATOMS: atom_id res chain seq x y z
N MET A 1 9.91 31.74 -7.12
CA MET A 1 8.64 31.02 -7.24
C MET A 1 8.70 29.89 -6.23
N GLY A 2 7.88 29.93 -5.16
CA GLY A 2 7.79 28.83 -4.21
C GLY A 2 7.32 27.59 -4.95
N ARG A 3 7.95 26.42 -4.72
CA ARG A 3 7.45 25.15 -5.25
C ARG A 3 6.08 24.92 -4.63
N GLU A 4 5.08 24.56 -5.45
CA GLU A 4 3.79 24.11 -4.93
C GLU A 4 4.00 22.89 -4.04
N SER A 5 3.29 22.83 -2.91
CA SER A 5 3.32 21.69 -2.00
C SER A 5 2.86 20.44 -2.74
N THR A 6 3.68 19.39 -2.72
CA THR A 6 3.36 18.11 -3.34
C THR A 6 2.51 17.22 -2.44
N GLY A 7 2.33 17.58 -1.16
CA GLY A 7 1.51 16.79 -0.26
C GLY A 7 1.39 17.34 1.15
N THR A 8 0.49 16.72 1.90
CA THR A 8 0.15 17.11 3.26
C THR A 8 0.25 15.89 4.19
N LEU A 9 0.91 16.07 5.34
CA LEU A 9 0.89 15.15 6.47
C LEU A 9 0.01 15.78 7.57
N ILE A 10 -0.98 15.07 8.04
CA ILE A 10 -1.90 15.55 9.07
C ILE A 10 -1.85 14.62 10.27
N GLN A 11 -1.60 15.19 11.45
CA GLN A 11 -1.84 14.45 12.68
C GLN A 11 -3.32 14.58 13.03
N ALA A 12 -4.08 13.48 12.90
CA ALA A 12 -5.51 13.48 13.22
C ALA A 12 -5.96 12.10 13.70
N LYS A 13 -6.93 12.09 14.60
CA LYS A 13 -7.58 10.87 15.07
C LYS A 13 -8.82 10.59 14.22
N LEU A 14 -8.83 9.50 13.52
CA LEU A 14 -9.95 9.08 12.67
C LEU A 14 -10.78 7.98 13.37
N PRO A 15 -12.10 8.00 13.15
CA PRO A 15 -12.84 8.86 12.19
C PRO A 15 -13.26 10.23 12.73
N GLU A 16 -12.97 10.57 13.99
CA GLU A 16 -13.54 11.73 14.71
C GLU A 16 -13.27 13.07 14.00
N GLU A 17 -12.11 13.21 13.35
CA GLU A 17 -11.72 14.45 12.62
C GLU A 17 -11.97 14.35 11.10
N GLY A 18 -12.78 13.38 10.68
CA GLY A 18 -13.05 13.12 9.25
C GLY A 18 -13.77 14.24 8.51
N GLU A 19 -14.63 15.04 9.18
CA GLU A 19 -15.36 16.14 8.55
C GLU A 19 -14.43 17.25 8.02
N ALA A 20 -13.35 17.55 8.75
CA ALA A 20 -12.36 18.52 8.31
C ALA A 20 -11.64 18.06 7.03
N LEU A 21 -11.36 16.77 6.93
CA LEU A 21 -10.78 16.17 5.71
C LEU A 21 -11.75 16.24 4.53
N LEU A 22 -13.03 15.93 4.76
CA LEU A 22 -14.06 15.97 3.71
C LEU A 22 -14.28 17.38 3.18
N SER A 23 -14.27 18.40 4.04
CA SER A 23 -14.45 19.79 3.63
C SER A 23 -13.35 20.26 2.66
N ARG A 24 -12.13 19.71 2.78
CA ARG A 24 -10.97 20.10 2.00
C ARG A 24 -10.69 19.20 0.80
N PHE A 25 -10.88 17.89 0.96
CA PHE A 25 -10.43 16.87 0.02
C PHE A 25 -11.56 15.99 -0.53
N GLY A 26 -12.82 16.25 -0.15
CA GLY A 26 -13.97 15.48 -0.62
C GLY A 26 -14.05 15.38 -2.14
N GLY A 27 -14.15 14.18 -2.69
CA GLY A 27 -14.21 13.91 -4.12
C GLY A 27 -12.93 14.22 -4.92
N GLN A 28 -11.77 14.40 -4.27
CA GLN A 28 -10.52 14.76 -4.94
C GLN A 28 -9.48 13.64 -5.00
N VAL A 29 -9.61 12.61 -4.18
CA VAL A 29 -8.63 11.54 -4.05
C VAL A 29 -8.79 10.52 -5.18
N GLN A 30 -7.70 10.20 -5.89
CA GLN A 30 -7.69 9.19 -6.95
C GLN A 30 -7.51 7.79 -6.40
N THR A 31 -6.58 7.61 -5.45
CA THR A 31 -6.28 6.32 -4.87
C THR A 31 -6.16 6.44 -3.36
N ILE A 32 -6.84 5.56 -2.65
CA ILE A 32 -6.67 5.38 -1.21
C ILE A 32 -6.01 4.03 -0.96
N TYR A 33 -4.93 4.04 -0.18
CA TYR A 33 -4.36 2.85 0.41
C TYR A 33 -4.57 2.91 1.92
N LEU A 34 -5.08 1.83 2.51
CA LEU A 34 -5.29 1.71 3.94
C LEU A 34 -4.54 0.49 4.47
N ASP A 35 -3.72 0.70 5.50
CA ASP A 35 -3.05 -0.33 6.29
C ASP A 35 -3.45 -0.15 7.76
N PRO A 36 -4.73 -0.41 8.12
CA PRO A 36 -5.24 -0.15 9.46
C PRO A 36 -4.64 -1.11 10.49
N PRO A 37 -4.82 -0.86 11.80
CA PRO A 37 -4.57 -1.87 12.81
C PRO A 37 -5.29 -3.18 12.48
N PHE A 38 -4.62 -4.35 12.71
CA PHE A 38 -5.16 -5.66 12.31
C PHE A 38 -5.91 -6.39 13.43
N ASN A 39 -6.23 -5.68 14.51
CA ASN A 39 -6.83 -6.26 15.70
C ASN A 39 -6.00 -7.41 16.27
N THR A 40 -4.71 -7.17 16.43
CA THR A 40 -3.74 -8.18 16.87
C THR A 40 -3.74 -8.42 18.38
N GLY A 41 -4.39 -7.53 19.14
CA GLY A 41 -4.36 -7.51 20.59
C GLY A 41 -3.01 -7.08 21.17
N LYS A 42 -2.16 -6.38 20.39
CA LYS A 42 -0.82 -5.96 20.78
C LYS A 42 -0.66 -4.45 20.68
N GLN A 43 0.25 -3.92 21.47
CA GLN A 43 0.83 -2.60 21.25
C GLN A 43 2.06 -2.75 20.36
N PHE A 44 2.22 -1.85 19.40
CA PHE A 44 3.38 -1.80 18.52
C PHE A 44 4.27 -0.62 18.88
N ASP A 45 5.58 -0.86 18.78
CA ASP A 45 6.59 0.11 19.14
C ASP A 45 7.42 0.53 17.92
N MET A 46 7.92 1.74 17.99
CA MET A 46 9.01 2.20 17.13
C MET A 46 10.33 2.07 17.87
N LYS A 47 11.32 1.42 17.24
CA LYS A 47 12.67 1.25 17.78
C LYS A 47 13.59 2.29 17.16
N ALA A 48 13.95 3.31 17.94
CA ALA A 48 14.98 4.26 17.59
C ALA A 48 16.34 3.77 18.10
N ARG A 49 17.32 3.60 17.22
CA ARG A 49 18.69 3.28 17.63
C ARG A 49 19.37 4.55 18.11
N ILE A 50 20.04 4.45 19.27
CA ILE A 50 20.84 5.54 19.83
C ILE A 50 22.31 5.30 19.44
N GLY A 51 22.90 6.23 18.67
CA GLY A 51 24.30 6.19 18.25
C GLY A 51 24.56 6.54 16.80
N GLU A 52 25.83 6.66 16.39
CA GLU A 52 26.24 7.04 15.04
C GLU A 52 26.14 5.91 14.01
N LYS A 53 26.10 6.25 12.70
CA LYS A 53 26.13 5.29 11.58
C LYS A 53 27.36 4.37 11.69
N GLY A 54 27.15 3.06 11.71
CA GLY A 54 28.24 2.07 11.77
C GLY A 54 28.18 1.13 12.98
N TYR A 55 27.10 1.16 13.72
CA TYR A 55 26.93 0.50 14.99
C TYR A 55 26.90 -1.04 14.95
N ARG A 56 27.64 -1.69 15.84
CA ARG A 56 27.67 -3.16 16.01
C ARG A 56 26.39 -3.65 16.69
N THR A 57 26.07 -4.94 16.49
CA THR A 57 24.98 -5.65 17.20
C THR A 57 25.11 -5.47 18.71
N GLY A 58 24.11 -4.90 19.37
CA GLY A 58 24.10 -4.65 20.80
C GLY A 58 23.90 -3.20 21.24
N SER A 59 23.66 -2.28 20.28
CA SER A 59 23.41 -0.86 20.60
C SER A 59 22.12 -0.68 21.41
N PRO A 60 22.11 0.23 22.39
CA PRO A 60 20.91 0.59 23.09
C PRO A 60 19.89 1.16 22.10
N SER A 61 18.67 0.65 22.13
CA SER A 61 17.54 1.17 21.36
C SER A 61 16.50 1.73 22.31
N LEU A 62 16.00 2.91 22.00
CA LEU A 62 14.82 3.46 22.66
C LEU A 62 13.59 2.89 21.96
N SER A 63 12.69 2.27 22.73
CA SER A 63 11.39 1.83 22.26
C SER A 63 10.35 2.88 22.65
N LEU A 64 9.65 3.42 21.67
CA LEU A 64 8.57 4.39 21.88
C LEU A 64 7.26 3.77 21.37
N PRO A 65 6.14 3.88 22.12
CA PRO A 65 4.85 3.44 21.62
C PRO A 65 4.53 4.11 20.30
N ALA A 66 4.26 3.31 19.27
CA ALA A 66 3.86 3.79 17.95
C ALA A 66 2.33 3.86 17.83
N TYR A 67 1.67 2.75 18.06
CA TYR A 67 0.20 2.68 18.13
C TYR A 67 -0.27 1.47 18.92
N ASP A 68 -1.51 1.53 19.42
CA ASP A 68 -2.17 0.45 20.15
C ASP A 68 -3.16 -0.26 19.23
N ASP A 69 -3.00 -1.58 19.08
CA ASP A 69 -3.86 -2.44 18.28
C ASP A 69 -4.69 -3.40 19.17
N ARG A 70 -4.94 -2.97 20.40
CA ARG A 70 -5.82 -3.65 21.36
C ARG A 70 -7.18 -3.00 21.32
N TRP A 71 -8.18 -3.74 20.93
CA TRP A 71 -9.57 -3.31 20.86
C TRP A 71 -10.35 -4.02 21.96
N PRO A 72 -11.28 -3.33 22.65
CA PRO A 72 -12.13 -3.95 23.67
C PRO A 72 -12.87 -5.16 23.13
N ASP A 73 -13.43 -5.01 21.93
CA ASP A 73 -14.04 -6.11 21.19
C ASP A 73 -13.97 -5.88 19.66
N ARG A 74 -14.44 -6.90 18.92
CA ARG A 74 -14.48 -6.83 17.45
C ARG A 74 -15.48 -5.82 16.92
N ALA A 75 -16.57 -5.56 17.63
CA ALA A 75 -17.63 -4.67 17.18
C ALA A 75 -17.14 -3.22 17.16
N GLU A 76 -16.37 -2.79 18.17
CA GLU A 76 -15.76 -1.46 18.19
C GLU A 76 -14.77 -1.28 17.05
N TYR A 77 -13.90 -2.28 16.79
CA TYR A 77 -12.99 -2.25 15.65
C TYR A 77 -13.75 -2.11 14.32
N LEU A 78 -14.79 -2.92 14.11
CA LEU A 78 -15.60 -2.86 12.88
C LEU A 78 -16.38 -1.55 12.75
N SER A 79 -16.82 -0.97 13.87
CA SER A 79 -17.47 0.35 13.87
C SER A 79 -16.52 1.46 13.40
N MET A 80 -15.29 1.49 13.93
CA MET A 80 -14.25 2.42 13.51
C MET A 80 -13.93 2.22 12.02
N MET A 81 -13.73 0.98 11.60
CA MET A 81 -13.44 0.68 10.19
C MET A 81 -14.59 1.07 9.26
N LYS A 82 -15.84 0.86 9.65
CA LYS A 82 -17.01 1.30 8.87
C LYS A 82 -17.02 2.80 8.64
N GLN A 83 -16.80 3.59 9.67
CA GLN A 83 -16.75 5.04 9.56
C GLN A 83 -15.57 5.51 8.70
N THR A 84 -14.39 4.89 8.87
CA THR A 84 -13.21 5.17 8.04
C THR A 84 -13.43 4.82 6.56
N LEU A 85 -14.12 3.71 6.27
CA LEU A 85 -14.44 3.32 4.89
C LEU A 85 -15.50 4.25 4.27
N LEU A 86 -16.49 4.70 5.02
CA LEU A 86 -17.45 5.71 4.57
C LEU A 86 -16.75 7.04 4.26
N LEU A 87 -15.87 7.50 5.15
CA LEU A 87 -15.02 8.66 4.91
C LEU A 87 -14.19 8.49 3.64
N SER A 88 -13.53 7.34 3.49
CA SER A 88 -12.71 7.02 2.32
C SER A 88 -13.51 7.10 1.03
N ARG A 89 -14.73 6.57 1.03
CA ARG A 89 -15.61 6.61 -0.14
C ARG A 89 -15.97 8.03 -0.54
N GLU A 90 -16.20 8.93 0.40
CA GLU A 90 -16.53 10.32 0.12
C GLU A 90 -15.29 11.16 -0.29
N LEU A 91 -14.10 10.79 0.16
CA LEU A 91 -12.84 11.41 -0.30
C LEU A 91 -12.50 11.05 -1.75
N LEU A 92 -12.88 9.86 -2.21
CA LEU A 92 -12.55 9.37 -3.56
C LEU A 92 -13.26 10.18 -4.65
N LYS A 93 -12.54 10.43 -5.76
CA LYS A 93 -13.16 10.80 -7.06
C LYS A 93 -14.10 9.68 -7.53
N LYS A 94 -15.00 9.98 -8.46
CA LYS A 94 -15.85 8.98 -9.10
C LYS A 94 -15.04 7.85 -9.75
N GLU A 95 -13.90 8.18 -10.34
CA GLU A 95 -12.95 7.25 -10.99
C GLU A 95 -11.94 6.65 -10.00
N GLY A 96 -12.06 6.97 -8.71
CA GLY A 96 -11.12 6.58 -7.68
C GLY A 96 -11.24 5.14 -7.25
N THR A 97 -10.17 4.65 -6.63
CA THR A 97 -10.02 3.27 -6.15
C THR A 97 -9.48 3.21 -4.74
N LEU A 98 -9.79 2.12 -4.04
CA LEU A 98 -9.32 1.86 -2.69
C LEU A 98 -8.67 0.48 -2.58
N PHE A 99 -7.52 0.43 -1.91
CA PHE A 99 -6.79 -0.77 -1.55
C PHE A 99 -6.75 -0.90 -0.02
N LEU A 100 -7.40 -1.91 0.52
CA LEU A 100 -7.41 -2.19 1.95
C LEU A 100 -6.51 -3.39 2.23
N HIS A 101 -5.39 -3.15 2.90
CA HIS A 101 -4.43 -4.16 3.31
C HIS A 101 -4.82 -4.73 4.66
N ILE A 102 -4.90 -6.05 4.76
CA ILE A 102 -5.33 -6.74 5.97
C ILE A 102 -4.78 -8.17 6.02
N ASP A 103 -4.63 -8.70 7.20
CA ASP A 103 -4.29 -10.10 7.39
C ASP A 103 -5.52 -11.01 7.59
N SER A 104 -5.26 -12.30 7.72
CA SER A 104 -6.30 -13.35 7.83
C SER A 104 -7.23 -13.21 9.05
N ARG A 105 -6.89 -12.38 10.06
CA ARG A 105 -7.69 -12.22 11.29
C ARG A 105 -9.01 -11.50 11.03
N MET A 106 -8.93 -10.41 10.27
CA MET A 106 -10.07 -9.53 10.01
C MET A 106 -10.56 -9.56 8.57
N TYR A 107 -9.87 -10.27 7.67
CA TYR A 107 -10.17 -10.34 6.25
C TYR A 107 -11.66 -10.56 5.94
N ALA A 108 -12.26 -11.64 6.46
CA ALA A 108 -13.64 -11.98 6.13
C ALA A 108 -14.65 -10.91 6.58
N HIS A 109 -14.41 -10.30 7.74
CA HIS A 109 -15.27 -9.24 8.26
C HIS A 109 -15.15 -7.94 7.44
N LEU A 110 -13.91 -7.57 7.10
CA LEU A 110 -13.66 -6.36 6.32
C LEU A 110 -14.08 -6.53 4.86
N ARG A 111 -14.01 -7.74 4.28
CA ARG A 111 -14.55 -8.02 2.95
C ARG A 111 -16.04 -7.74 2.89
N LEU A 112 -16.83 -8.25 3.84
CA LEU A 112 -18.27 -7.99 3.93
C LEU A 112 -18.58 -6.51 4.18
N LEU A 113 -17.79 -5.86 5.03
CA LEU A 113 -17.95 -4.43 5.30
C LEU A 113 -17.64 -3.57 4.08
N MET A 114 -16.64 -3.93 3.29
CA MET A 114 -16.33 -3.27 2.02
C MET A 114 -17.46 -3.45 1.00
N ASP A 115 -18.07 -4.64 0.93
CA ASP A 115 -19.24 -4.89 0.08
C ASP A 115 -20.44 -4.01 0.50
N GLU A 116 -20.66 -3.82 1.81
CA GLU A 116 -21.70 -2.93 2.32
C GLU A 116 -21.44 -1.48 1.94
N VAL A 117 -20.22 -0.98 2.10
CA VAL A 117 -19.87 0.44 1.91
C VAL A 117 -19.70 0.79 0.43
N PHE A 118 -18.97 -0.02 -0.35
CA PHE A 118 -18.63 0.27 -1.74
C PHE A 118 -19.57 -0.38 -2.74
N GLY A 119 -20.31 -1.42 -2.32
CA GLY A 119 -21.13 -2.27 -3.15
C GLY A 119 -20.36 -3.46 -3.72
N GLU A 120 -20.89 -4.66 -3.60
CA GLU A 120 -20.30 -5.93 -4.07
C GLU A 120 -19.85 -5.85 -5.53
N ASN A 121 -20.65 -5.21 -6.39
CA ASN A 121 -20.33 -5.04 -7.79
C ASN A 121 -19.08 -4.17 -8.07
N ASN A 122 -18.58 -3.42 -7.10
CA ASN A 122 -17.39 -2.59 -7.22
C ASN A 122 -16.13 -3.27 -6.69
N PHE A 123 -16.23 -4.51 -6.22
CA PHE A 123 -15.10 -5.36 -5.94
C PHE A 123 -14.35 -5.70 -7.24
N LEU A 124 -13.05 -5.53 -7.25
CA LEU A 124 -12.20 -5.76 -8.42
C LEU A 124 -11.32 -6.99 -8.24
N ASN A 125 -10.51 -7.03 -7.17
CA ASN A 125 -9.63 -8.15 -6.87
C ASN A 125 -9.44 -8.36 -5.36
N GLU A 126 -9.17 -9.61 -5.02
CA GLU A 126 -8.45 -10.01 -3.83
C GLU A 126 -7.00 -10.26 -4.23
N ILE A 127 -6.09 -9.39 -3.78
CA ILE A 127 -4.68 -9.51 -4.08
C ILE A 127 -4.00 -10.22 -2.92
N ILE A 128 -3.33 -11.32 -3.19
CA ILE A 128 -2.54 -12.08 -2.23
C ILE A 128 -1.10 -11.60 -2.30
N TRP A 129 -0.67 -10.84 -1.30
CA TRP A 129 0.74 -10.50 -1.17
C TRP A 129 1.47 -11.56 -0.37
N SER A 130 2.20 -12.43 -1.08
CA SER A 130 2.89 -13.59 -0.51
C SER A 130 4.35 -13.28 -0.22
N TYR A 131 4.87 -13.81 0.89
CA TYR A 131 6.24 -13.60 1.32
C TYR A 131 6.87 -14.85 1.93
N GLN A 132 8.19 -15.03 1.72
CA GLN A 132 8.92 -16.24 2.11
C GLN A 132 9.32 -16.25 3.60
N THR A 133 9.41 -15.09 4.23
CA THR A 133 9.87 -14.92 5.61
C THR A 133 8.73 -15.01 6.61
N GLY A 134 9.05 -15.22 7.88
CA GLY A 134 8.10 -15.26 9.00
C GLY A 134 7.82 -16.68 9.48
N GLY A 135 7.26 -16.78 10.64
CA GLY A 135 6.82 -17.86 11.50
C GLY A 135 7.05 -19.33 11.09
N ARG A 136 7.40 -20.13 12.06
CA ARG A 136 7.35 -21.59 11.95
C ARG A 136 6.14 -22.06 12.76
N ALA A 137 5.26 -22.82 12.13
CA ALA A 137 4.14 -23.49 12.80
C ALA A 137 4.32 -25.00 12.70
N ARG A 138 3.86 -25.73 13.72
CA ARG A 138 3.92 -27.19 13.75
C ARG A 138 2.54 -27.84 13.74
N SER A 139 1.51 -27.10 14.15
CA SER A 139 0.13 -27.60 14.27
C SER A 139 -0.81 -27.07 13.19
N TYR A 140 -0.33 -26.13 12.34
CA TYR A 140 -1.07 -25.59 11.22
C TYR A 140 -0.07 -25.07 10.16
N PHE A 141 -0.56 -24.73 8.96
CA PHE A 141 0.30 -24.15 7.92
C PHE A 141 0.78 -22.74 8.29
N PRO A 142 2.09 -22.43 8.18
CA PRO A 142 2.59 -21.08 8.45
C PRO A 142 1.89 -20.04 7.57
N ARG A 143 1.42 -18.96 8.18
CA ARG A 143 0.83 -17.83 7.44
C ARG A 143 1.93 -17.08 6.74
N LYS A 144 1.83 -16.98 5.41
CA LYS A 144 2.88 -16.44 4.53
C LYS A 144 2.34 -15.42 3.54
N HIS A 145 1.20 -14.80 3.86
CA HIS A 145 0.62 -13.76 3.03
C HIS A 145 -0.26 -12.83 3.85
N ASP A 146 -0.41 -11.64 3.33
CA ASP A 146 -1.48 -10.71 3.65
C ASP A 146 -2.39 -10.57 2.41
N VAL A 147 -3.56 -10.00 2.62
CA VAL A 147 -4.55 -9.76 1.58
C VAL A 147 -4.72 -8.27 1.37
N ILE A 148 -4.84 -7.84 0.10
CA ILE A 148 -5.19 -6.47 -0.24
C ILE A 148 -6.50 -6.53 -1.03
N LEU A 149 -7.57 -6.01 -0.42
CA LEU A 149 -8.88 -5.90 -1.06
C LEU A 149 -8.89 -4.68 -1.96
N PHE A 150 -9.18 -4.88 -3.24
CA PHE A 150 -9.20 -3.83 -4.25
C PHE A 150 -10.62 -3.52 -4.70
N TYR A 151 -11.06 -2.29 -4.44
CA TYR A 151 -12.40 -1.78 -4.80
C TYR A 151 -12.33 -0.50 -5.61
N ALA A 152 -13.30 -0.32 -6.49
CA ALA A 152 -13.56 0.94 -7.15
C ALA A 152 -14.67 1.72 -6.43
N ARG A 153 -14.65 3.06 -6.54
CA ARG A 153 -15.81 3.87 -6.12
C ARG A 153 -17.01 3.69 -7.05
N SER A 154 -16.75 3.52 -8.35
CA SER A 154 -17.79 3.33 -9.37
C SER A 154 -17.29 2.45 -10.53
N LYS A 155 -18.17 2.16 -11.49
CA LYS A 155 -17.78 1.42 -12.70
C LYS A 155 -16.84 2.17 -13.64
N SER A 156 -16.72 3.50 -13.49
CA SER A 156 -15.83 4.35 -14.30
C SER A 156 -14.50 4.58 -13.60
N TYR A 157 -13.84 3.53 -13.08
CA TYR A 157 -12.57 3.65 -12.38
C TYR A 157 -11.36 3.69 -13.33
N TYR A 158 -10.27 4.32 -12.86
CA TYR A 158 -8.99 4.29 -13.55
C TYR A 158 -8.13 3.11 -13.09
N PHE A 159 -7.61 2.35 -14.06
CA PHE A 159 -6.64 1.28 -13.82
C PHE A 159 -5.74 1.08 -15.05
N ASN A 160 -4.43 1.04 -14.85
CA ASN A 160 -3.43 0.86 -15.90
C ASN A 160 -2.45 -0.27 -15.55
N LEU A 161 -2.78 -1.50 -15.94
CA LEU A 161 -1.92 -2.66 -15.72
C LEU A 161 -0.53 -2.51 -16.40
N LYS A 162 -0.47 -1.78 -17.54
CA LYS A 162 0.78 -1.58 -18.30
C LYS A 162 1.81 -0.73 -17.55
N ALA A 163 1.40 0.04 -16.53
CA ALA A 163 2.31 0.81 -15.71
C ALA A 163 3.14 -0.03 -14.72
N VAL A 164 2.81 -1.33 -14.57
CA VAL A 164 3.44 -2.21 -13.57
C VAL A 164 4.00 -3.50 -14.20
N PRO A 165 4.92 -3.40 -15.17
CA PRO A 165 5.52 -4.57 -15.77
C PRO A 165 6.34 -5.37 -14.75
N VAL A 166 6.36 -6.68 -14.90
CA VAL A 166 7.18 -7.61 -14.10
C VAL A 166 8.09 -8.43 -15.00
N ALA A 167 9.18 -8.93 -14.41
CA ALA A 167 10.05 -9.85 -15.13
C ALA A 167 9.27 -11.11 -15.49
N ARG A 168 9.44 -11.57 -16.72
CA ARG A 168 8.84 -12.83 -17.16
C ARG A 168 9.53 -13.99 -16.45
N ASN A 169 8.76 -14.81 -15.75
CA ASN A 169 9.28 -15.99 -15.08
C ASN A 169 9.51 -17.12 -16.10
N GLU A 170 10.75 -17.30 -16.53
CA GLU A 170 11.14 -18.32 -17.51
C GLU A 170 11.05 -19.75 -16.98
N SER A 171 11.12 -19.93 -15.66
CA SER A 171 11.10 -21.25 -15.03
C SER A 171 9.70 -21.90 -14.96
N ARG A 172 8.64 -21.13 -15.17
CA ARG A 172 7.29 -21.68 -15.31
C ARG A 172 7.18 -22.33 -16.70
N SER A 173 7.47 -23.63 -16.79
CA SER A 173 7.14 -24.44 -17.95
C SER A 173 5.64 -24.34 -18.20
N ASN A 174 5.26 -23.63 -19.23
CA ASN A 174 3.88 -23.56 -19.66
C ASN A 174 3.72 -24.42 -20.91
N HIS A 175 2.55 -24.99 -21.11
CA HIS A 175 2.18 -25.79 -22.26
C HIS A 175 2.01 -24.95 -23.55
N MET A 176 2.50 -23.70 -23.57
CA MET A 176 2.41 -22.83 -24.73
C MET A 176 3.39 -23.24 -25.79
N ARG A 177 2.93 -23.29 -27.04
CA ARG A 177 3.76 -23.54 -28.22
C ARG A 177 4.69 -22.35 -28.44
N ARG A 178 5.99 -22.62 -28.62
CA ARG A 178 6.97 -21.60 -29.04
C ARG A 178 7.02 -21.55 -30.56
N ALA A 179 7.06 -20.33 -31.12
CA ALA A 179 7.19 -20.08 -32.55
C ALA A 179 7.90 -18.73 -32.80
N VAL A 180 8.24 -18.48 -34.04
CA VAL A 180 8.79 -17.21 -34.51
C VAL A 180 7.83 -16.68 -35.58
N ASP A 181 7.54 -15.39 -35.55
CA ASP A 181 6.70 -14.76 -36.54
C ASP A 181 7.48 -14.42 -37.84
N GLU A 182 6.79 -13.88 -38.82
CA GLU A 182 7.35 -13.47 -40.11
C GLU A 182 8.43 -12.38 -40.03
N ASN A 183 8.47 -11.62 -38.90
CA ASN A 183 9.45 -10.57 -38.62
C ASN A 183 10.62 -11.07 -37.77
N GLY A 184 10.71 -12.38 -37.49
CA GLY A 184 11.76 -12.97 -36.67
C GLY A 184 11.58 -12.81 -35.17
N ARG A 185 10.42 -12.34 -34.68
CA ARG A 185 10.15 -12.18 -33.25
C ARG A 185 9.67 -13.51 -32.64
N SER A 186 10.32 -13.94 -31.58
CA SER A 186 9.92 -15.14 -30.83
C SER A 186 8.68 -14.88 -29.98
N TYR A 187 7.74 -15.80 -30.01
CA TYR A 187 6.54 -15.73 -29.18
C TYR A 187 6.11 -17.11 -28.68
N ARG A 188 5.29 -17.09 -27.65
CA ARG A 188 4.54 -18.27 -27.16
C ARG A 188 3.08 -18.08 -27.47
N SER A 189 2.40 -19.15 -27.88
CA SER A 189 0.96 -19.06 -28.15
C SER A 189 0.17 -20.15 -27.45
N ILE A 190 -1.09 -19.80 -27.19
CA ILE A 190 -2.12 -20.71 -26.70
C ILE A 190 -3.41 -20.45 -27.46
N VAL A 191 -4.14 -21.51 -27.76
CA VAL A 191 -5.48 -21.40 -28.35
C VAL A 191 -6.50 -21.56 -27.24
N SER A 192 -7.37 -20.56 -27.06
CA SER A 192 -8.47 -20.58 -26.11
C SER A 192 -9.74 -20.04 -26.75
N GLY A 193 -10.85 -20.77 -26.65
CA GLY A 193 -12.11 -20.38 -27.29
C GLY A 193 -12.02 -20.25 -28.82
N GLY A 194 -11.15 -21.05 -29.48
CA GLY A 194 -10.94 -20.97 -30.93
C GLY A 194 -10.07 -19.80 -31.41
N LYS A 195 -9.56 -18.95 -30.50
CA LYS A 195 -8.70 -17.82 -30.81
C LYS A 195 -7.27 -18.08 -30.34
N GLU A 196 -6.27 -17.84 -31.22
CA GLU A 196 -4.87 -17.88 -30.84
C GLU A 196 -4.47 -16.57 -30.12
N TYR A 197 -3.85 -16.71 -28.95
CA TYR A 197 -3.24 -15.62 -28.19
C TYR A 197 -1.74 -15.77 -28.26
N ARG A 198 -1.03 -14.72 -28.69
CA ARG A 198 0.41 -14.67 -28.83
C ARG A 198 1.02 -13.77 -27.77
N TYR A 199 2.09 -14.23 -27.14
CA TYR A 199 2.84 -13.54 -26.09
C TYR A 199 4.30 -13.47 -26.54
N TYR A 200 4.72 -12.30 -26.99
CA TYR A 200 6.08 -12.10 -27.50
C TYR A 200 7.09 -12.09 -26.37
N ASP A 201 8.27 -12.72 -26.60
CA ASP A 201 9.32 -12.84 -25.59
C ASP A 201 9.98 -11.49 -25.27
N ASP A 202 9.93 -10.52 -26.18
CA ASP A 202 10.42 -9.15 -26.05
C ASP A 202 9.38 -8.18 -25.40
N GLU A 203 8.17 -8.65 -25.12
CA GLU A 203 7.15 -7.86 -24.43
C GLU A 203 7.17 -8.13 -22.92
N PRO A 204 6.91 -7.11 -22.08
CA PRO A 204 6.87 -7.31 -20.64
C PRO A 204 5.72 -8.25 -20.24
N ALA A 205 5.90 -8.95 -19.12
CA ALA A 205 4.81 -9.61 -18.40
C ALA A 205 4.17 -8.64 -17.43
N TYR A 206 2.96 -8.97 -16.97
CA TYR A 206 2.23 -8.19 -15.99
C TYR A 206 1.86 -9.07 -14.79
N PRO A 207 1.77 -8.51 -13.57
CA PRO A 207 1.40 -9.29 -12.40
C PRO A 207 -0.06 -9.74 -12.47
N GLY A 208 -0.34 -10.93 -11.95
CA GLY A 208 -1.68 -11.34 -11.58
C GLY A 208 -2.04 -10.81 -10.19
N ASP A 209 -3.00 -11.45 -9.55
CA ASP A 209 -3.49 -11.13 -8.21
C ASP A 209 -2.71 -11.83 -7.08
N VAL A 210 -1.71 -12.65 -7.39
CA VAL A 210 -0.77 -13.22 -6.43
C VAL A 210 0.60 -12.58 -6.63
N TRP A 211 1.00 -11.74 -5.66
CA TRP A 211 2.25 -10.99 -5.68
C TRP A 211 3.30 -11.67 -4.81
N ASP A 212 4.15 -12.47 -5.42
CA ASP A 212 5.25 -13.21 -4.78
C ASP A 212 6.65 -12.64 -5.12
N ASP A 213 6.67 -11.59 -5.96
CA ASP A 213 7.87 -10.90 -6.44
C ASP A 213 8.27 -9.67 -5.60
N ILE A 214 7.48 -9.33 -4.59
CA ILE A 214 7.74 -8.23 -3.64
C ILE A 214 7.95 -8.82 -2.25
N SER A 215 9.22 -8.86 -1.83
CA SER A 215 9.56 -9.32 -0.48
C SER A 215 9.20 -8.27 0.56
N HIS A 216 8.86 -8.74 1.81
CA HIS A 216 8.78 -7.86 2.95
C HIS A 216 10.17 -7.33 3.41
N LEU A 217 10.20 -6.20 4.08
CA LEU A 217 11.43 -5.59 4.56
C LEU A 217 12.14 -6.49 5.59
N GLN A 218 13.37 -6.88 5.27
CA GLN A 218 14.24 -7.61 6.20
C GLN A 218 14.70 -6.70 7.35
N GLN A 219 15.16 -7.27 8.47
CA GLN A 219 15.60 -6.48 9.62
C GLN A 219 16.72 -5.48 9.32
N LYS A 220 17.57 -5.79 8.34
CA LYS A 220 18.72 -4.96 7.93
C LYS A 220 18.45 -4.16 6.66
N ASP A 221 17.21 -4.13 6.17
CA ASP A 221 16.86 -3.39 4.97
C ASP A 221 17.14 -1.89 5.18
N PRO A 222 17.86 -1.23 4.27
CA PRO A 222 18.19 0.19 4.37
C PRO A 222 16.96 1.12 4.35
N GLN A 223 15.80 0.65 3.85
CA GLN A 223 14.56 1.39 3.89
C GLN A 223 13.95 1.48 5.31
N ARG A 224 14.39 0.63 6.26
CA ARG A 224 13.78 0.58 7.59
C ARG A 224 13.99 1.86 8.39
N THR A 225 12.87 2.43 8.83
CA THR A 225 12.86 3.60 9.72
C THR A 225 12.85 3.24 11.20
N GLY A 226 12.70 1.95 11.53
CA GLY A 226 12.47 1.48 12.91
C GLY A 226 10.98 1.27 13.23
N TYR A 227 10.08 1.68 12.37
CA TYR A 227 8.64 1.40 12.47
C TYR A 227 8.40 -0.08 12.18
N GLU A 228 7.81 -0.84 13.14
CA GLU A 228 7.75 -2.31 13.04
C GLU A 228 6.92 -2.80 11.85
N THR A 229 5.82 -2.11 11.53
CA THR A 229 4.85 -2.49 10.50
C THR A 229 5.09 -1.82 9.15
N GLN A 230 6.26 -1.20 8.94
CA GLN A 230 6.60 -0.53 7.69
C GLN A 230 6.48 -1.46 6.49
N LYS A 231 5.70 -1.06 5.48
CA LYS A 231 5.56 -1.78 4.21
C LYS A 231 6.72 -1.47 3.23
N PRO A 232 7.07 -2.39 2.33
CA PRO A 232 8.07 -2.14 1.28
C PRO A 232 7.61 -1.03 0.33
N LEU A 233 8.54 -0.15 -0.07
CA LEU A 233 8.24 0.93 -1.01
C LEU A 233 7.71 0.38 -2.35
N LYS A 234 8.32 -0.69 -2.87
CA LYS A 234 7.92 -1.34 -4.13
C LYS A 234 6.44 -1.79 -4.14
N LEU A 235 5.88 -2.16 -2.97
CA LEU A 235 4.47 -2.53 -2.86
C LEU A 235 3.56 -1.32 -3.15
N LEU A 236 3.86 -0.19 -2.53
CA LEU A 236 3.09 1.05 -2.69
C LEU A 236 3.31 1.67 -4.07
N GLU A 237 4.54 1.62 -4.60
CA GLU A 237 4.83 2.07 -5.98
C GLU A 237 4.01 1.28 -7.00
N ARG A 238 3.86 -0.04 -6.85
CA ARG A 238 3.00 -0.85 -7.72
C ARG A 238 1.54 -0.40 -7.66
N ILE A 239 0.99 -0.24 -6.45
CA ILE A 239 -0.39 0.20 -6.24
C ILE A 239 -0.62 1.59 -6.86
N VAL A 240 0.24 2.56 -6.53
CA VAL A 240 0.12 3.93 -7.02
C VAL A 240 0.26 4.02 -8.54
N SER A 241 1.22 3.28 -9.12
CA SER A 241 1.46 3.32 -10.57
C SER A 241 0.29 2.79 -11.39
N CYS A 242 -0.39 1.72 -10.93
CA CYS A 242 -1.50 1.14 -11.69
C CYS A 242 -2.84 1.84 -11.47
N SER A 243 -3.00 2.61 -10.39
CA SER A 243 -4.29 3.18 -9.98
C SER A 243 -4.38 4.70 -10.11
N SER A 244 -3.30 5.38 -10.53
CA SER A 244 -3.25 6.83 -10.64
C SER A 244 -2.35 7.32 -11.77
N GLN A 245 -2.49 8.59 -12.12
CA GLN A 245 -1.65 9.33 -13.05
C GLN A 245 -0.81 10.38 -12.31
N GLU A 246 0.22 10.92 -12.97
CA GLU A 246 1.02 12.03 -12.43
C GLU A 246 0.11 13.22 -12.07
N GLY A 247 0.38 13.86 -10.93
CA GLY A 247 -0.44 14.95 -10.38
C GLY A 247 -1.69 14.52 -9.62
N ASP A 248 -2.11 13.25 -9.69
CA ASP A 248 -3.24 12.76 -8.89
C ASP A 248 -2.96 12.78 -7.39
N LEU A 249 -4.01 12.86 -6.59
CA LEU A 249 -3.94 12.82 -5.13
C LEU A 249 -4.08 11.38 -4.62
N ILE A 250 -3.05 10.91 -3.91
CA ILE A 250 -3.01 9.62 -3.20
C ILE A 250 -3.29 9.88 -1.74
N CYS A 251 -4.13 9.07 -1.10
CA CYS A 251 -4.44 9.22 0.32
C CYS A 251 -4.11 7.94 1.10
N ASP A 252 -3.61 8.14 2.32
CA ASP A 252 -3.41 7.08 3.31
C ASP A 252 -3.87 7.59 4.67
N LEU A 253 -4.91 6.96 5.23
CA LEU A 253 -5.51 7.37 6.50
C LEU A 253 -4.88 6.67 7.72
N PHE A 254 -3.88 5.80 7.50
CA PHE A 254 -3.07 5.12 8.52
C PHE A 254 -1.60 5.16 8.13
N ALA A 255 -1.08 6.38 7.94
CA ALA A 255 0.18 6.62 7.23
C ALA A 255 1.41 5.94 7.83
N GLY A 256 1.43 5.68 9.12
CA GLY A 256 2.53 5.03 9.83
C GLY A 256 3.87 5.69 9.49
N SER A 257 4.78 4.94 8.90
CA SER A 257 6.10 5.43 8.47
C SER A 257 6.09 6.27 7.18
N GLY A 258 4.93 6.54 6.57
CA GLY A 258 4.80 7.36 5.36
C GLY A 258 5.25 6.69 4.07
N THR A 259 5.17 5.35 3.96
CA THR A 259 5.59 4.66 2.72
C THR A 259 4.73 5.06 1.51
N SER A 260 3.44 5.27 1.70
CA SER A 260 2.50 5.75 0.69
C SER A 260 2.84 7.17 0.22
N ALA A 261 3.19 8.07 1.14
CA ALA A 261 3.64 9.43 0.79
C ALA A 261 4.92 9.41 -0.06
N VAL A 262 5.91 8.60 0.35
CA VAL A 262 7.17 8.44 -0.41
C VAL A 262 6.91 7.84 -1.80
N ALA A 263 6.06 6.82 -1.91
CA ALA A 263 5.71 6.22 -3.19
C ALA A 263 5.01 7.22 -4.12
N ALA A 264 4.02 7.96 -3.59
CA ALA A 264 3.31 8.99 -4.35
C ALA A 264 4.28 10.07 -4.86
N ALA A 265 5.12 10.60 -3.98
CA ALA A 265 6.09 11.63 -4.30
C ALA A 265 7.13 11.18 -5.34
N ASN A 266 7.70 9.96 -5.19
CA ASN A 266 8.63 9.38 -6.18
C ASN A 266 8.03 9.29 -7.59
N LEU A 267 6.74 9.10 -7.66
CA LEU A 267 6.01 8.89 -8.91
C LEU A 267 5.35 10.17 -9.45
N GLY A 268 5.66 11.34 -8.87
CA GLY A 268 5.07 12.62 -9.31
C GLY A 268 3.59 12.78 -8.96
N ARG A 269 3.11 12.10 -7.93
CA ARG A 269 1.74 12.23 -7.40
C ARG A 269 1.76 13.13 -6.17
N ARG A 270 0.63 13.77 -5.91
CA ARG A 270 0.40 14.45 -4.64
C ARG A 270 -0.01 13.44 -3.57
N PHE A 271 0.18 13.76 -2.30
CA PHE A 271 -0.24 12.87 -1.22
C PHE A 271 -0.98 13.62 -0.09
N LEU A 272 -1.91 12.91 0.53
CA LEU A 272 -2.57 13.24 1.78
C LEU A 272 -2.39 12.05 2.71
N CYS A 273 -1.58 12.21 3.74
CA CYS A 273 -1.30 11.15 4.69
C CYS A 273 -1.71 11.58 6.10
N VAL A 274 -2.52 10.76 6.73
CA VAL A 274 -3.09 11.02 8.07
C VAL A 274 -2.66 9.93 9.02
N ASP A 275 -2.29 10.29 10.23
CA ASP A 275 -2.05 9.35 11.33
C ASP A 275 -2.32 10.01 12.67
N GLN A 276 -2.87 9.27 13.64
CA GLN A 276 -3.09 9.78 14.99
C GLN A 276 -1.80 9.98 15.78
N SER A 277 -0.73 9.26 15.41
CA SER A 277 0.55 9.27 16.11
C SER A 277 1.45 10.41 15.62
N ALA A 278 1.78 11.36 16.50
CA ALA A 278 2.78 12.38 16.22
C ALA A 278 4.13 11.77 15.79
N LEU A 279 4.47 10.60 16.33
CA LEU A 279 5.69 9.87 15.97
C LEU A 279 5.65 9.34 14.54
N ALA A 280 4.48 8.87 14.06
CA ALA A 280 4.27 8.46 12.68
C ALA A 280 4.47 9.65 11.73
N ILE A 281 3.81 10.77 12.01
CA ILE A 281 3.91 12.00 11.21
C ILE A 281 5.36 12.54 11.18
N ALA A 282 6.04 12.59 12.32
CA ALA A 282 7.45 12.99 12.39
C ALA A 282 8.36 12.04 11.59
N THR A 283 8.09 10.73 11.64
CA THR A 283 8.83 9.71 10.88
C THR A 283 8.64 9.88 9.37
N ALA A 284 7.39 10.06 8.94
CA ALA A 284 7.04 10.31 7.55
C ALA A 284 7.68 11.60 7.04
N GLY A 285 7.58 12.70 7.80
CA GLY A 285 8.20 13.98 7.46
C GLY A 285 9.72 13.91 7.34
N LYS A 286 10.38 13.22 8.28
CA LYS A 286 11.83 12.98 8.21
C LYS A 286 12.21 12.17 6.96
N ARG A 287 11.43 11.16 6.64
CA ARG A 287 11.67 10.29 5.48
C ARG A 287 11.50 11.06 4.16
N LEU A 288 10.51 11.94 4.07
CA LEU A 288 10.28 12.80 2.90
C LEU A 288 11.38 13.85 2.74
N SER A 289 11.87 14.46 3.83
CA SER A 289 12.89 15.51 3.78
C SER A 289 14.33 14.98 3.62
N GLN A 290 14.63 13.78 4.11
CA GLN A 290 16.01 13.23 4.08
C GLN A 290 16.21 12.16 3.00
N GLY A 291 15.14 11.70 2.37
CA GLY A 291 15.15 10.54 1.50
C GLY A 291 15.37 9.22 2.27
N THR A 292 15.25 8.11 1.56
CA THR A 292 15.62 6.78 2.03
C THR A 292 16.62 6.19 1.07
N ALA A 293 17.69 5.55 1.60
CA ALA A 293 18.63 4.73 0.82
C ALA A 293 19.31 5.45 -0.37
N GLY A 294 19.66 6.73 -0.20
CA GLY A 294 20.40 7.50 -1.22
C GLY A 294 19.54 8.24 -2.25
N GLN A 295 18.23 8.26 -2.08
CA GLN A 295 17.35 9.12 -2.84
C GLN A 295 17.22 10.46 -2.12
N THR A 296 17.75 11.52 -2.70
CA THR A 296 17.48 12.90 -2.29
C THR A 296 16.10 13.28 -2.81
N LEU A 297 15.11 13.24 -1.93
CA LEU A 297 13.77 13.70 -2.26
C LEU A 297 13.69 15.19 -1.95
N ASP A 298 13.57 15.99 -2.98
CA ASP A 298 13.40 17.45 -2.86
C ASP A 298 11.90 17.77 -3.01
N TYR A 299 11.09 17.27 -2.06
CA TYR A 299 9.64 17.51 -2.06
C TYR A 299 9.29 18.62 -1.08
N ALA A 300 8.44 19.55 -1.55
CA ALA A 300 7.76 20.49 -0.69
C ALA A 300 6.49 19.80 -0.13
N PHE A 301 6.35 19.74 1.18
CA PHE A 301 5.16 19.20 1.84
C PHE A 301 4.84 20.02 3.08
N GLU A 302 3.58 19.97 3.50
CA GLU A 302 3.09 20.63 4.69
C GLU A 302 2.85 19.60 5.80
N VAL A 303 3.12 19.99 7.05
CA VAL A 303 2.79 19.20 8.24
C VAL A 303 1.81 19.99 9.07
N GLU A 304 0.64 19.44 9.28
CA GLU A 304 -0.43 20.06 10.06
C GLU A 304 -0.59 19.35 11.40
N ALA A 305 -0.67 20.13 12.45
CA ALA A 305 -1.02 19.67 13.78
C ALA A 305 -2.54 19.39 13.87
N PRO A 306 -3.01 18.63 14.87
CA PRO A 306 -4.44 18.46 15.13
C PRO A 306 -5.13 19.81 15.25
N CYS A 307 -6.34 19.90 14.69
CA CYS A 307 -7.22 21.07 14.86
C CYS A 307 -7.76 21.13 16.27
#